data_02f2253624622134b5025de34a821af2
#
_entry.id   02f2253624622134b5025de34a821af2
#
_cell.length_a   1.000
_cell.length_b   1.000
_cell.length_c   1.000
_cell.angle_alpha   90.00
_cell.angle_beta   90.00
_cell.angle_gamma   90.00
#
_symmetry.space_group_name_H-M   'P 1'
#
loop_
_entity.id
_entity.type
_entity.pdbx_description
1 polymer ?
#
loop_
_entity_poly.entity_id
_entity_poly.type
_entity_poly.pdbx_seq_one_letter_code
_entity_poly.pdbx_strand_id
1 'polypeptide(L)'
;MANKACNEVVTVANMPMTVFDMISAMQNKYADRVAFRYVEGKDTVVEKTYAQYVQDIRKATGYLQQELGEPKGKKIVILSRTNYEYGVVVFGTMMAGAVIVTLNQGKTWAELEYELGMVEPDLIFNDGIDYGYRAQ
;
A
#
# COMPACT_ATOMS: atom_id res chain seq x y z
N MET A 1 -22.76 -11.47 11.50
CA MET A 1 -22.29 -12.70 10.86
C MET A 1 -20.95 -13.09 11.48
N ALA A 2 -20.85 -14.29 11.99
CA ALA A 2 -19.59 -14.79 12.49
C ALA A 2 -18.58 -14.82 11.35
N ASN A 3 -17.46 -14.13 11.55
CA ASN A 3 -16.31 -14.19 10.67
C ASN A 3 -15.86 -15.67 10.65
N LYS A 4 -16.16 -16.40 9.58
CA LYS A 4 -15.60 -17.73 9.43
C LYS A 4 -14.08 -17.56 9.40
N ALA A 5 -13.43 -17.90 10.50
CA ALA A 5 -11.98 -17.95 10.54
C ALA A 5 -11.50 -18.74 9.33
N CYS A 6 -10.53 -18.20 8.62
CA CYS A 6 -9.89 -18.93 7.53
C CYS A 6 -9.13 -20.09 8.16
N ASN A 7 -9.71 -21.26 8.14
CA ASN A 7 -9.09 -22.48 8.68
C ASN A 7 -8.09 -23.09 7.70
N GLU A 8 -7.82 -22.44 6.59
CA GLU A 8 -6.82 -22.91 5.64
C GLU A 8 -5.42 -22.56 6.14
N VAL A 9 -4.70 -23.61 6.50
CA VAL A 9 -3.30 -23.47 6.88
C VAL A 9 -2.46 -23.18 5.63
N VAL A 10 -1.77 -22.06 5.61
CA VAL A 10 -0.82 -21.74 4.55
C VAL A 10 0.41 -22.62 4.75
N THR A 11 0.70 -23.44 3.77
CA THR A 11 1.90 -24.29 3.71
C THR A 11 2.80 -23.84 2.56
N VAL A 12 4.02 -24.33 2.52
CA VAL A 12 4.93 -24.05 1.40
C VAL A 12 4.34 -24.47 0.06
N ALA A 13 3.54 -25.54 0.05
CA ALA A 13 2.91 -26.06 -1.17
C ALA A 13 1.77 -25.18 -1.72
N ASN A 14 1.06 -24.44 -0.85
CA ASN A 14 -0.07 -23.59 -1.24
C ASN A 14 0.17 -22.10 -1.05
N MET A 15 1.39 -21.70 -0.70
CA MET A 15 1.75 -20.31 -0.48
C MET A 15 1.83 -19.56 -1.83
N PRO A 16 1.27 -18.34 -1.92
CA PRO A 16 1.48 -17.50 -3.08
C PRO A 16 2.98 -17.25 -3.32
N MET A 17 3.44 -17.45 -4.54
CA MET A 17 4.84 -17.28 -4.91
C MET A 17 5.19 -15.84 -5.30
N THR A 18 4.18 -15.07 -5.72
CA THR A 18 4.35 -13.69 -6.15
C THR A 18 3.27 -12.79 -5.56
N VAL A 19 3.48 -11.47 -5.61
CA VAL A 19 2.44 -10.49 -5.25
C VAL A 19 1.22 -10.64 -6.17
N PHE A 20 1.42 -10.97 -7.45
CA PHE A 20 0.33 -11.22 -8.39
C PHE A 20 -0.52 -12.42 -7.97
N ASP A 21 0.10 -13.51 -7.56
CA ASP A 21 -0.60 -14.70 -7.08
C ASP A 21 -1.41 -14.39 -5.82
N MET A 22 -0.83 -13.61 -4.91
CA MET A 22 -1.50 -13.19 -3.69
C MET A 22 -2.73 -12.32 -3.99
N ILE A 23 -2.61 -11.36 -4.88
CA ILE A 23 -3.72 -10.49 -5.28
C ILE A 23 -4.79 -11.27 -6.03
N SER A 24 -4.40 -12.22 -6.87
CA SER A 24 -5.34 -13.11 -7.53
C SER A 24 -6.13 -13.97 -6.52
N ALA A 25 -5.48 -14.49 -5.49
CA ALA A 25 -6.15 -15.22 -4.42
C ALA A 25 -7.12 -14.32 -3.62
N MET A 26 -6.73 -13.10 -3.30
CA MET A 26 -7.59 -12.11 -2.64
C MET A 26 -8.87 -11.86 -3.44
N GLN A 27 -8.76 -11.74 -4.76
CA GLN A 27 -9.88 -11.48 -5.64
C GLN A 27 -10.75 -12.71 -5.89
N ASN A 28 -10.15 -13.86 -6.13
CA ASN A 28 -10.86 -15.05 -6.61
C ASN A 28 -11.34 -15.94 -5.46
N LYS A 29 -10.63 -15.97 -4.34
CA LYS A 29 -10.89 -16.88 -3.23
C LYS A 29 -11.53 -16.21 -2.03
N TYR A 30 -11.20 -14.95 -1.78
CA TYR A 30 -11.58 -14.22 -0.57
C TYR A 30 -12.34 -12.92 -0.83
N ALA A 31 -12.83 -12.71 -2.05
CA ALA A 31 -13.41 -11.44 -2.51
C ALA A 31 -14.39 -10.80 -1.53
N ASP A 32 -15.33 -11.57 -0.98
CA ASP A 32 -16.41 -11.06 -0.12
C ASP A 32 -16.04 -10.97 1.37
N ARG A 33 -14.84 -11.40 1.74
CA ARG A 33 -14.37 -11.31 3.13
C ARG A 33 -13.85 -9.90 3.43
N VAL A 34 -14.03 -9.48 4.67
CA VAL A 34 -13.45 -8.23 5.17
C VAL A 34 -11.94 -8.37 5.27
N ALA A 35 -11.22 -7.52 4.53
CA ALA A 35 -9.76 -7.42 4.58
C ALA A 35 -9.30 -6.41 5.63
N PHE A 36 -10.01 -5.28 5.75
CA PHE A 36 -9.70 -4.19 6.67
C PHE A 36 -10.94 -3.71 7.40
N ARG A 37 -10.76 -3.41 8.67
CA ARG A 37 -11.75 -2.70 9.49
C ARG A 37 -11.02 -1.61 10.25
N TYR A 38 -11.48 -0.38 10.11
CA TYR A 38 -10.87 0.77 10.78
C TYR A 38 -11.92 1.81 11.15
N VAL A 39 -11.56 2.73 12.01
CA VAL A 39 -12.43 3.84 12.42
C VAL A 39 -12.05 5.09 11.65
N GLU A 40 -13.01 5.69 10.98
CA GLU A 40 -12.87 6.97 10.29
C GLU A 40 -13.58 8.06 11.11
N GLY A 41 -12.89 9.17 11.31
CA GLY A 41 -13.40 10.24 12.17
C GLY A 41 -13.49 9.80 13.63
N LYS A 42 -14.64 10.09 14.29
CA LYS A 42 -14.81 9.77 15.71
C LYS A 42 -15.38 8.37 15.96
N ASP A 43 -16.38 7.98 15.17
CA ASP A 43 -17.19 6.80 15.48
C ASP A 43 -17.58 5.96 14.25
N THR A 44 -17.16 6.32 13.04
CA THR A 44 -17.55 5.60 11.83
C THR A 44 -16.65 4.42 11.59
N VAL A 45 -17.20 3.20 11.72
CA VAL A 45 -16.50 1.97 11.34
C VAL A 45 -16.59 1.76 9.85
N VAL A 46 -15.45 1.66 9.18
CA VAL A 46 -15.34 1.37 7.74
C VAL A 46 -14.80 -0.04 7.57
N GLU A 47 -15.42 -0.79 6.69
CA GLU A 47 -14.95 -2.12 6.28
C GLU A 47 -14.62 -2.10 4.79
N LYS A 48 -13.52 -2.73 4.45
CA LYS A 48 -13.12 -2.99 3.06
C LYS A 48 -13.00 -4.49 2.84
N THR A 49 -13.70 -4.99 1.83
CA THR A 49 -13.54 -6.38 1.41
C THR A 49 -12.24 -6.57 0.63
N TYR A 50 -11.81 -7.81 0.46
CA TYR A 50 -10.67 -8.10 -0.42
C TYR A 50 -10.91 -7.65 -1.86
N ALA A 51 -12.13 -7.79 -2.38
CA ALA A 51 -12.47 -7.30 -3.72
C ALA A 51 -12.29 -5.78 -3.84
N GLN A 52 -12.76 -5.01 -2.86
CA GLN A 52 -12.57 -3.56 -2.82
C GLN A 52 -11.09 -3.18 -2.70
N TYR A 53 -10.36 -3.88 -1.84
CA TYR A 53 -8.93 -3.67 -1.66
C TYR A 53 -8.15 -3.90 -2.97
N VAL A 54 -8.40 -5.01 -3.65
CA VAL A 54 -7.79 -5.29 -4.96
C VAL A 54 -8.13 -4.22 -6.00
N GLN A 55 -9.37 -3.75 -6.01
CA GLN A 55 -9.78 -2.67 -6.90
C GLN A 55 -9.00 -1.38 -6.63
N ASP A 56 -8.82 -1.01 -5.35
CA ASP A 56 -8.08 0.17 -4.97
C ASP A 56 -6.57 0.03 -5.28
N ILE A 57 -6.00 -1.16 -5.08
CA ILE A 57 -4.63 -1.47 -5.52
C ILE A 57 -4.47 -1.24 -7.03
N ARG A 58 -5.41 -1.72 -7.84
CA ARG A 58 -5.38 -1.51 -9.30
C ARG A 58 -5.46 -0.05 -9.70
N LYS A 59 -6.27 0.74 -8.99
CA LYS A 59 -6.33 2.19 -9.19
C LYS A 59 -5.00 2.86 -8.89
N ALA A 60 -4.35 2.47 -7.79
CA ALA A 60 -3.01 2.98 -7.44
C ALA A 60 -1.98 2.61 -8.50
N THR A 61 -2.00 1.37 -9.00
CA THR A 61 -1.15 0.93 -10.11
C THR A 61 -1.36 1.78 -11.36
N GLY A 62 -2.64 1.99 -11.74
CA GLY A 62 -2.99 2.82 -12.90
C GLY A 62 -2.55 4.27 -12.74
N TYR A 63 -2.68 4.83 -11.54
CA TYR A 63 -2.19 6.17 -11.23
C TYR A 63 -0.67 6.28 -11.43
N LEU A 64 0.10 5.33 -10.93
CA LEU A 64 1.55 5.30 -11.13
C LEU A 64 1.95 5.20 -12.61
N GLN A 65 1.23 4.40 -13.39
CA GLN A 65 1.45 4.31 -14.84
C GLN A 65 1.16 5.63 -15.55
N GLN A 66 0.10 6.31 -15.13
CA GLN A 66 -0.25 7.62 -15.68
C GLN A 66 0.78 8.70 -15.36
N GLU A 67 1.23 8.76 -14.10
CA GLU A 67 2.17 9.79 -13.63
C GLU A 67 3.60 9.58 -14.11
N LEU A 68 4.05 8.32 -14.20
CA LEU A 68 5.45 7.98 -14.47
C LEU A 68 5.70 7.43 -15.89
N GLY A 69 4.63 7.10 -16.62
CA GLY A 69 4.71 6.45 -17.93
C GLY A 69 5.19 5.00 -17.84
N GLU A 70 6.45 4.79 -17.47
CA GLU A 70 7.04 3.47 -17.24
C GLU A 70 7.49 3.37 -15.76
N PRO A 71 6.67 2.78 -14.86
CA PRO A 71 6.98 2.72 -13.43
C PRO A 71 8.08 1.73 -13.06
N LYS A 72 8.40 0.78 -13.94
CA LYS A 72 9.37 -0.28 -13.64
C LYS A 72 10.70 0.30 -13.18
N GLY A 73 11.14 -0.12 -12.00
CA GLY A 73 12.40 0.32 -11.40
C GLY A 73 12.38 1.74 -10.82
N LYS A 74 11.30 2.49 -10.99
CA LYS A 74 11.13 3.80 -10.36
C LYS A 74 11.00 3.66 -8.85
N LYS A 75 11.53 4.62 -8.11
CA LYS A 75 11.55 4.61 -6.65
C LYS A 75 10.40 5.44 -6.10
N ILE A 76 9.51 4.78 -5.39
CA ILE A 76 8.31 5.38 -4.80
C ILE A 76 8.47 5.38 -3.30
N VAL A 77 8.56 6.56 -2.71
CA VAL A 77 8.62 6.71 -1.25
C VAL A 77 7.22 6.81 -0.68
N ILE A 78 6.99 6.12 0.43
CA ILE A 78 5.84 6.35 1.29
C ILE A 78 6.31 6.98 2.59
N LEU A 79 5.80 8.18 2.85
CA LEU A 79 5.97 8.93 4.08
C LEU A 79 4.59 9.16 4.69
N SER A 80 4.11 8.19 5.45
CA SER A 80 2.75 8.17 5.98
C SER A 80 2.68 7.35 7.26
N ARG A 81 1.71 7.69 8.12
CA ARG A 81 1.28 6.80 9.20
C ARG A 81 0.63 5.55 8.60
N THR A 82 0.61 4.50 9.39
CA THR A 82 -0.08 3.27 9.00
C THR A 82 -1.58 3.50 8.92
N ASN A 83 -2.15 3.35 7.73
CA ASN A 83 -3.57 3.47 7.43
C ASN A 83 -3.93 2.53 6.28
N TYR A 84 -5.20 2.52 5.85
CA TYR A 84 -5.67 1.71 4.74
C TYR A 84 -4.94 2.04 3.43
N GLU A 85 -4.82 3.33 3.13
CA GLU A 85 -4.18 3.83 1.90
C GLU A 85 -2.71 3.41 1.81
N TYR A 86 -2.02 3.31 2.95
CA TYR A 86 -0.64 2.80 3.01
C TYR A 86 -0.53 1.41 2.37
N GLY A 87 -1.42 0.49 2.76
CA GLY A 87 -1.45 -0.86 2.19
C GLY A 87 -1.80 -0.86 0.70
N VAL A 88 -2.71 0.01 0.26
CA VAL A 88 -3.07 0.17 -1.14
C VAL A 88 -1.87 0.64 -1.97
N VAL A 89 -1.16 1.65 -1.51
CA VAL A 89 0.00 2.22 -2.22
C VAL A 89 1.16 1.24 -2.28
N VAL A 90 1.44 0.51 -1.19
CA VAL A 90 2.51 -0.51 -1.16
C VAL A 90 2.29 -1.55 -2.26
N PHE A 91 1.12 -2.17 -2.29
CA PHE A 91 0.84 -3.22 -3.29
C PHE A 91 0.61 -2.65 -4.69
N GLY A 92 0.03 -1.46 -4.80
CA GLY A 92 -0.08 -0.78 -6.09
C GLY A 92 1.29 -0.49 -6.72
N THR A 93 2.26 -0.10 -5.91
CA THR A 93 3.65 0.12 -6.33
C THR A 93 4.31 -1.17 -6.79
N MET A 94 4.16 -2.24 -6.01
CA MET A 94 4.70 -3.56 -6.39
C MET A 94 4.08 -4.09 -7.68
N MET A 95 2.77 -3.93 -7.85
CA MET A 95 2.05 -4.32 -9.06
C MET A 95 2.48 -3.54 -10.30
N ALA A 96 2.90 -2.29 -10.13
CA ALA A 96 3.43 -1.46 -11.20
C ALA A 96 4.87 -1.82 -11.60
N GLY A 97 5.53 -2.70 -10.84
CA GLY A 97 6.94 -3.04 -11.03
C GLY A 97 7.91 -1.97 -10.52
N ALA A 98 7.42 -1.02 -9.74
CA ALA A 98 8.23 0.01 -9.11
C ALA A 98 8.85 -0.49 -7.79
N VAL A 99 9.82 0.25 -7.29
CA VAL A 99 10.48 -0.02 -6.02
C VAL A 99 9.80 0.78 -4.93
N ILE A 100 9.28 0.10 -3.92
CA ILE A 100 8.69 0.76 -2.75
C ILE A 100 9.76 1.04 -1.70
N VAL A 101 9.79 2.27 -1.22
CA VAL A 101 10.68 2.71 -0.14
C VAL A 101 9.84 3.28 0.99
N THR A 102 9.84 2.62 2.13
CA THR A 102 9.10 3.07 3.30
C THR A 102 10.02 3.83 4.24
N LEU A 103 9.68 5.07 4.55
CA LEU A 103 10.42 5.90 5.50
C LEU A 103 9.63 6.03 6.81
N ASN A 104 10.38 6.07 7.91
CA ASN A 104 9.79 6.27 9.23
C ASN A 104 9.39 7.74 9.41
N GLN A 105 8.09 8.00 9.44
CA GLN A 105 7.53 9.35 9.63
C GLN A 105 7.79 9.96 11.02
N GLY A 106 8.25 9.17 11.99
CA GLY A 106 8.62 9.67 13.34
C GLY A 106 10.02 10.29 13.42
N LYS A 107 10.76 10.33 12.32
CA LYS A 107 12.08 10.96 12.26
C LYS A 107 11.98 12.48 12.16
N THR A 108 13.08 13.16 12.51
CA THR A 108 13.22 14.59 12.28
C THR A 108 13.32 14.88 10.79
N TRP A 109 13.00 16.14 10.41
CA TRP A 109 13.13 16.53 9.01
C TRP A 109 14.57 16.38 8.49
N ALA A 110 15.58 16.69 9.29
CA ALA A 110 16.99 16.55 8.88
C ALA A 110 17.35 15.09 8.53
N GLU A 111 16.84 14.13 9.30
CA GLU A 111 17.03 12.71 9.02
C GLU A 111 16.28 12.27 7.75
N LEU A 112 15.03 12.74 7.58
CA LEU A 112 14.24 12.46 6.39
C LEU A 112 14.85 13.06 5.13
N GLU A 113 15.34 14.30 5.20
CA GLU A 113 16.02 14.98 4.10
C GLU A 113 17.27 14.21 3.67
N TYR A 114 18.06 13.74 4.62
CA TYR A 114 19.22 12.90 4.34
C TYR A 114 18.85 11.58 3.63
N GLU A 115 17.83 10.89 4.13
CA GLU A 115 17.35 9.64 3.53
C GLU A 115 16.74 9.85 2.13
N LEU A 116 15.96 10.90 1.96
CA LEU A 116 15.39 11.28 0.65
C LEU A 116 16.50 11.63 -0.35
N GLY A 117 17.55 12.30 0.11
CA GLY A 117 18.73 12.59 -0.72
C GLY A 117 19.47 11.33 -1.17
N MET A 118 19.51 10.29 -0.33
CA MET A 118 20.11 9.00 -0.69
C MET A 118 19.22 8.19 -1.64
N VAL A 119 17.90 8.22 -1.43
CA VAL A 119 16.94 7.45 -2.22
C VAL A 119 16.75 8.07 -3.60
N GLU A 120 16.70 9.39 -3.68
CA GLU A 120 16.35 10.13 -4.91
C GLU A 120 15.03 9.60 -5.50
N PRO A 121 13.89 9.80 -4.81
CA PRO A 121 12.62 9.22 -5.23
C PRO A 121 12.09 9.86 -6.51
N ASP A 122 11.42 9.06 -7.31
CA ASP A 122 10.68 9.54 -8.49
C ASP A 122 9.30 10.09 -8.09
N LEU A 123 8.72 9.57 -7.00
CA LEU A 123 7.44 10.03 -6.45
C LEU A 123 7.41 9.79 -4.94
N ILE A 124 6.72 10.68 -4.23
CA ILE A 124 6.50 10.57 -2.78
C ILE A 124 5.00 10.57 -2.52
N PHE A 125 4.50 9.53 -1.85
CA PHE A 125 3.18 9.53 -1.25
C PHE A 125 3.25 9.99 0.19
N ASN A 126 2.37 10.93 0.54
CA ASN A 126 2.23 11.50 1.87
C ASN A 126 0.76 11.45 2.31
N ASP A 127 0.51 11.26 3.59
CA ASP A 127 -0.85 11.21 4.16
C ASP A 127 -1.46 12.61 4.45
N GLY A 128 -0.87 13.66 3.91
CA GLY A 128 -1.33 15.04 4.10
C GLY A 128 -0.90 15.67 5.41
N ILE A 129 -0.11 14.96 6.23
CA ILE A 129 0.46 15.51 7.46
C ILE A 129 1.75 16.27 7.13
N ASP A 130 1.90 17.43 7.77
CA ASP A 130 3.14 18.18 7.69
C ASP A 130 4.21 17.57 8.60
N TYR A 131 5.15 16.86 7.99
CA TYR A 131 6.32 16.31 8.66
C TYR A 131 7.52 17.27 8.67
N GLY A 132 7.28 18.57 8.48
CA GLY A 132 8.32 19.59 8.30
C GLY A 132 8.82 19.67 6.85
N TYR A 133 8.21 18.91 5.96
CA TYR A 133 8.47 18.97 4.53
C TYR A 133 7.86 20.25 3.96
N ARG A 134 8.70 21.19 3.60
CA ARG A 134 8.32 22.31 2.74
C ARG A 134 8.75 21.94 1.33
N ALA A 135 7.79 21.69 0.47
CA ALA A 135 8.06 21.60 -0.96
C ALA A 135 8.79 22.87 -1.40
N GLN A 136 10.00 22.71 -1.85
CA GLN A 136 10.74 23.80 -2.49
C GLN A 136 10.24 23.98 -3.91
#